data_887dba986e08862c1889ad3d30bfe56e
#
_entry.id   887dba986e08862c1889ad3d30bfe56e
#
_cell.length_a   1.000
_cell.length_b   1.000
_cell.length_c   1.000
_cell.angle_alpha   90.00
_cell.angle_beta   90.00
_cell.angle_gamma   90.00
#
_symmetry.space_group_name_H-M   'P 1'
#
loop_
_entity.id
_entity.type
_entity.pdbx_description
1 polymer ?
#
loop_
_entity_poly.entity_id
_entity_poly.type
_entity_poly.pdbx_seq_one_letter_code
_entity_poly.pdbx_strand_id
1 'polypeptide(L)'
;KNKKKIFKPIFILKEKLLKLNLLNLGNREVELSLINEKGENIYSEKFQNSIVIHKAFNLSNLSPGKYSVEVKTEGKYFYSEVKLK
;
A
#
# COMPACT_ATOMS: atom_id res chain seq x y z
N LYS A 1 6.83 -4.45 -28.53
CA LYS A 1 6.44 -4.60 -28.05
C LYS A 1 5.62 -4.90 -27.01
N ASN A 2 5.69 -5.74 -26.30
CA ASN A 2 4.83 -6.08 -25.25
C ASN A 2 5.29 -5.47 -23.99
N LYS A 3 4.80 -4.31 -23.73
CA LYS A 3 5.11 -3.69 -22.48
C LYS A 3 4.10 -4.09 -21.48
N LYS A 4 4.54 -4.62 -20.37
CA LYS A 4 3.65 -4.89 -19.28
C LYS A 4 3.26 -3.58 -18.61
N LYS A 5 1.99 -3.37 -18.52
CA LYS A 5 1.49 -2.16 -17.93
C LYS A 5 1.44 -2.32 -16.42
N ILE A 6 1.95 -1.33 -15.72
CA ILE A 6 1.89 -1.30 -14.27
C ILE A 6 0.85 -0.27 -13.87
N PHE A 7 -0.19 -0.72 -13.21
CA PHE A 7 -1.25 0.17 -12.75
C PHE A 7 -0.88 0.74 -11.40
N LYS A 8 -1.21 2.00 -11.20
CA LYS A 8 -0.94 2.64 -9.92
C LYS A 8 -1.94 2.15 -8.89
N PRO A 9 -1.49 1.95 -7.65
CA PRO A 9 -2.43 1.60 -6.60
C PRO A 9 -3.37 2.76 -6.33
N ILE A 10 -4.56 2.42 -5.89
CA ILE A 10 -5.55 3.40 -5.49
C ILE A 10 -5.70 3.35 -3.98
N PHE A 11 -5.44 4.47 -3.32
CA PHE A 11 -5.55 4.58 -1.88
C PHE A 11 -6.77 5.42 -1.54
N ILE A 12 -7.64 4.91 -0.69
CA ILE A 12 -8.83 5.63 -0.26
C ILE A 12 -8.85 5.63 1.25
N LEU A 13 -8.83 6.81 1.84
CA LEU A 13 -8.91 6.94 3.29
C LEU A 13 -10.26 7.55 3.63
N LYS A 14 -11.02 6.84 4.45
CA LYS A 14 -12.28 7.35 4.94
C LYS A 14 -12.30 7.14 6.44
N GLU A 15 -12.33 8.26 7.16
CA GLU A 15 -12.18 8.24 8.61
C GLU A 15 -10.86 7.57 8.96
N LYS A 16 -10.87 6.44 9.63
CA LYS A 16 -9.62 5.75 9.97
C LYS A 16 -9.53 4.41 9.29
N LEU A 17 -10.22 4.24 8.18
CA LEU A 17 -10.12 3.03 7.38
C LEU A 17 -9.44 3.37 6.07
N LEU A 18 -8.30 2.77 5.84
CA LEU A 18 -7.53 2.98 4.62
C LEU A 18 -7.68 1.76 3.74
N LYS A 19 -8.13 1.98 2.51
CA LYS A 19 -8.30 0.90 1.56
C LYS A 19 -7.30 1.05 0.43
N LEU A 20 -6.73 -0.06 0.03
CA LEU A 20 -5.79 -0.12 -1.07
C LEU A 20 -6.33 -1.10 -2.11
N ASN A 21 -6.38 -0.64 -3.34
CA ASN A 21 -6.72 -1.49 -4.46
C ASN A 21 -5.60 -1.41 -5.48
N LEU A 22 -5.16 -2.56 -5.95
CA LEU A 22 -4.10 -2.63 -6.94
C LEU A 22 -4.40 -3.74 -7.92
N LEU A 23 -4.33 -3.41 -9.20
CA LEU A 23 -4.46 -4.39 -10.25
C LEU A 23 -3.06 -4.80 -10.68
N ASN A 24 -2.73 -6.08 -10.51
CA ASN A 24 -1.40 -6.59 -10.72
C ASN A 24 -1.39 -7.60 -11.86
N LEU A 25 -1.63 -7.11 -13.08
CA LEU A 25 -1.77 -7.99 -14.23
C LEU A 25 -0.50 -8.74 -14.57
N GLY A 26 0.64 -8.21 -14.21
CA GLY A 26 1.90 -8.91 -14.43
C GLY A 26 2.17 -10.00 -13.42
N ASN A 27 1.28 -10.16 -12.45
CA ASN A 27 1.44 -11.19 -11.43
C ASN A 27 2.78 -11.10 -10.72
N ARG A 28 3.21 -9.88 -10.45
CA ARG A 28 4.49 -9.62 -9.82
C ARG A 28 4.38 -9.75 -8.32
N GLU A 29 5.50 -9.93 -7.67
CA GLU A 29 5.53 -9.85 -6.21
C GLU A 29 5.29 -8.41 -5.80
N VAL A 30 4.40 -8.21 -4.84
CA VAL A 30 4.06 -6.89 -4.34
C VAL A 30 4.30 -6.88 -2.85
N GLU A 31 5.03 -5.89 -2.37
CA GLU A 31 5.28 -5.73 -0.95
C GLU A 31 4.58 -4.46 -0.47
N LEU A 32 3.78 -4.63 0.58
CA LEU A 32 3.00 -3.56 1.15
C LEU A 32 3.51 -3.27 2.53
N SER A 33 3.75 -2.00 2.85
CA SER A 33 4.30 -1.62 4.14
C SER A 33 3.58 -0.41 4.69
N LEU A 34 3.43 -0.37 6.00
CA LEU A 34 2.91 0.80 6.70
C LEU A 34 4.01 1.32 7.59
N ILE A 35 4.37 2.59 7.42
CA ILE A 35 5.53 3.19 8.07
C ILE A 35 5.09 4.40 8.85
N ASN A 36 5.57 4.54 10.08
CA ASN A 36 5.20 5.68 10.91
C ASN A 36 6.13 6.86 10.63
N GLU A 37 5.90 7.97 11.30
CA GLU A 37 6.66 9.19 10.96
C GLU A 37 8.11 9.11 11.42
N LYS A 38 8.45 8.15 12.24
CA LYS A 38 9.85 7.94 12.61
C LYS A 38 10.58 7.06 11.61
N GLY A 39 9.88 6.60 10.57
CA GLY A 39 10.48 5.71 9.58
C GLY A 39 10.43 4.25 9.96
N GLU A 40 9.71 3.91 11.00
CA GLU A 40 9.63 2.53 11.44
C GLU A 40 8.53 1.80 10.68
N ASN A 41 8.86 0.60 10.23
CA ASN A 41 7.91 -0.24 9.52
C ASN A 41 7.06 -0.98 10.55
N ILE A 42 5.79 -0.59 10.65
CA ILE A 42 4.92 -1.18 11.67
C ILE A 42 4.03 -2.27 11.11
N TYR A 43 4.06 -2.48 9.79
CA TYR A 43 3.30 -3.56 9.17
C TYR A 43 3.84 -3.82 7.78
N SER A 44 4.00 -5.09 7.42
CA SER A 44 4.44 -5.47 6.10
C SER A 44 3.72 -6.74 5.67
N GLU A 45 3.41 -6.81 4.39
CA GLU A 45 2.82 -8.01 3.82
C GLU A 45 3.28 -8.15 2.38
N LYS A 46 3.60 -9.36 1.99
CA LYS A 46 3.97 -9.65 0.61
C LYS A 46 2.88 -10.45 -0.06
N PHE A 47 2.60 -10.11 -1.30
CA PHE A 47 1.61 -10.79 -2.10
C PHE A 47 2.31 -11.42 -3.30
N GLN A 48 2.02 -12.67 -3.54
CA GLN A 48 2.55 -13.38 -4.71
C GLN A 48 1.39 -14.04 -5.41
N ASN A 49 1.46 -14.09 -6.73
CA ASN A 49 0.44 -14.75 -7.53
C ASN A 49 -0.95 -14.16 -7.31
N SER A 50 -0.99 -12.85 -7.08
CA SER A 50 -2.25 -12.15 -6.88
C SER A 50 -2.46 -11.16 -8.01
N ILE A 51 -3.54 -11.33 -8.75
CA ILE A 51 -3.85 -10.42 -9.85
C ILE A 51 -4.53 -9.17 -9.35
N VAL A 52 -5.41 -9.32 -8.37
CA VAL A 52 -6.08 -8.19 -7.76
C VAL A 52 -5.76 -8.18 -6.28
N ILE A 53 -5.29 -7.05 -5.79
CA ILE A 53 -4.94 -6.91 -4.38
C ILE A 53 -5.89 -5.88 -3.77
N HIS A 54 -6.66 -6.32 -2.81
CA HIS A 54 -7.51 -5.46 -2.00
C HIS A 54 -7.07 -5.58 -0.57
N LYS A 55 -6.80 -4.46 0.06
CA LYS A 55 -6.38 -4.48 1.45
C LYS A 55 -7.04 -3.32 2.17
N ALA A 56 -7.51 -3.57 3.37
CA ALA A 56 -8.09 -2.54 4.21
C ALA A 56 -7.34 -2.51 5.54
N PHE A 57 -6.95 -1.32 5.96
CA PHE A 57 -6.26 -1.13 7.22
C PHE A 57 -7.16 -0.33 8.14
N ASN A 58 -7.42 -0.86 9.31
CA ASN A 58 -8.14 -0.12 10.34
C ASN A 58 -7.09 0.59 11.19
N LEU A 59 -7.03 1.90 11.04
CA LEU A 59 -6.00 2.70 11.69
C LEU A 59 -6.45 3.27 13.02
N SER A 60 -7.59 2.84 13.52
CA SER A 60 -8.16 3.44 14.72
C SER A 60 -7.34 3.19 15.97
N ASN A 61 -6.49 2.17 15.95
CA ASN A 61 -5.65 1.85 17.10
C ASN A 61 -4.28 2.51 17.04
N LEU A 62 -4.02 3.30 15.99
CA LEU A 62 -2.73 3.96 15.87
C LEU A 62 -2.76 5.33 16.51
N SER A 63 -1.61 5.73 17.02
CA SER A 63 -1.46 7.06 17.63
C SER A 63 -1.61 8.14 16.56
N PRO A 64 -2.04 9.35 16.94
CA PRO A 64 -2.06 10.44 15.99
C PRO A 64 -0.66 10.70 15.45
N GLY A 65 -0.59 11.11 14.19
CA GLY A 65 0.69 11.36 13.56
C GLY A 65 0.61 11.09 12.07
N LYS A 66 1.77 11.13 11.44
CA LYS A 66 1.88 10.91 10.01
C LYS A 66 2.33 9.50 9.76
N TYR A 67 1.70 8.88 8.78
CA TYR A 67 2.03 7.52 8.37
C TYR A 67 2.15 7.49 6.87
N SER A 68 2.87 6.51 6.35
CA SER A 68 3.02 6.33 4.93
C SER A 68 2.70 4.88 4.59
N VAL A 69 1.85 4.68 3.59
CA VAL A 69 1.59 3.35 3.07
C VAL A 69 2.41 3.22 1.79
N GLU A 70 3.25 2.20 1.72
CA GLU A 70 4.15 2.03 0.59
C GLU A 70 3.86 0.74 -0.12
N VAL A 71 3.88 0.80 -1.45
CA VAL A 71 3.69 -0.37 -2.30
C VAL A 71 4.92 -0.48 -3.18
N LYS A 72 5.58 -1.62 -3.11
CA LYS A 72 6.78 -1.86 -3.89
C LYS A 72 6.55 -3.04 -4.80
N THR A 73 6.74 -2.86 -6.09
CA THR A 73 6.56 -3.93 -7.05
C THR A 73 7.49 -3.74 -8.23
N GLU A 74 8.29 -4.76 -8.49
CA GLU A 74 9.17 -4.84 -9.67
C GLU A 74 9.87 -3.52 -9.98
N GLY A 75 10.56 -2.98 -8.99
CA GLY A 75 11.32 -1.75 -9.20
C GLY A 75 10.52 -0.48 -9.18
N LYS A 76 9.21 -0.57 -9.03
CA LYS A 76 8.37 0.59 -8.89
C LYS A 76 8.00 0.78 -7.43
N TYR A 77 7.77 2.03 -7.08
CA TYR A 77 7.56 2.39 -5.69
C TYR A 77 6.47 3.44 -5.63
N PHE A 78 5.42 3.12 -4.94
CA PHE A 78 4.30 4.03 -4.78
C PHE A 78 4.05 4.24 -3.30
N TYR A 79 3.60 5.42 -2.93
CA TYR A 79 3.27 5.64 -1.53
C TYR A 79 2.16 6.66 -1.40
N SER A 80 1.52 6.64 -0.25
CA SER A 80 0.50 7.61 0.08
C SER A 80 0.68 7.99 1.54
N GLU A 81 0.64 9.29 1.81
CA GLU A 81 0.73 9.76 3.19
C GLU A 81 -0.64 9.77 3.83
N VAL A 82 -0.68 9.38 5.08
CA VAL A 82 -1.89 9.36 5.87
C VAL A 82 -1.62 10.14 7.14
N LYS A 83 -2.47 11.10 7.43
CA LYS A 83 -2.32 11.90 8.64
C LYS A 83 -3.47 11.59 9.57
N LEU A 84 -3.14 11.06 10.74
CA LEU A 84 -4.15 10.72 11.74
C LEU A 84 -4.18 11.82 12.81
N LYS A 85 -5.37 12.23 13.14
CA LYS A 85 -5.57 13.27 14.15
C LYS A 85 -5.85 12.73 15.52
#